data_3d69af7c5f747909026823c468768acf
#
_entry.id   3d69af7c5f747909026823c468768acf
#
_cell.length_a   1.000
_cell.length_b   1.000
_cell.length_c   1.000
_cell.angle_alpha   90.00
_cell.angle_beta   90.00
_cell.angle_gamma   90.00
#
_symmetry.space_group_name_H-M   'P 1'
#
loop_
_entity.id
_entity.type
_entity.pdbx_description
1 polymer ?
#
loop_
_entity_poly.entity_id
_entity_poly.type
_entity_poly.pdbx_seq_one_letter_code
_entity_poly.pdbx_strand_id
1 'polypeptide(L)'
;SMFNTMHKASGIGLAAPQIGGDMALTVIDISRTEEKKKIKTEPLTLINPVIKDFHGEITLEEGCLSIPYVRGDVTRPETIYVEYQDLDLNKHYIELKGFIARVAQHEIDHLNGILFIDHLNKDEKKILKPELDLIKKGEIETDYLLAELPKKGKHASVSQVKHHR
;
A
#
# COMPACT_ATOMS: atom_id res chain seq x y z
N SER A 1 6.45 10.19 -11.07
CA SER A 1 6.10 10.48 -9.67
C SER A 1 5.13 9.41 -9.16
N MET A 2 5.21 9.05 -7.88
CA MET A 2 4.35 8.04 -7.25
C MET A 2 2.86 8.37 -7.40
N PHE A 3 2.46 9.63 -7.25
CA PHE A 3 1.08 10.05 -7.50
C PHE A 3 0.60 9.71 -8.92
N ASN A 4 1.42 9.99 -9.94
CA ASN A 4 1.04 9.66 -11.32
C ASN A 4 0.89 8.15 -11.54
N THR A 5 1.78 7.34 -10.97
CA THR A 5 1.68 5.87 -11.04
C THR A 5 0.42 5.38 -10.36
N MET A 6 0.15 5.85 -9.15
CA MET A 6 -1.06 5.55 -8.38
C MET A 6 -2.34 5.89 -9.15
N HIS A 7 -2.43 7.11 -9.68
CA HIS A 7 -3.61 7.57 -10.42
C HIS A 7 -3.84 6.82 -11.73
N LYS A 8 -2.77 6.45 -12.44
CA LYS A 8 -2.89 5.63 -13.67
C LYS A 8 -3.44 4.23 -13.38
N ALA A 9 -3.14 3.69 -12.23
CA ALA A 9 -3.68 2.40 -11.76
C ALA A 9 -5.04 2.54 -11.05
N SER A 10 -5.66 3.74 -11.07
CA SER A 10 -6.90 4.04 -10.34
C SER A 10 -6.82 3.79 -8.83
N GLY A 11 -5.61 3.86 -8.25
CA GLY A 11 -5.36 3.72 -6.83
C GLY A 11 -5.58 5.02 -6.05
N ILE A 12 -5.74 4.88 -4.74
CA ILE A 12 -5.93 5.97 -3.77
C ILE A 12 -4.79 6.04 -2.75
N GLY A 13 -3.93 5.04 -2.72
CA GLY A 13 -2.71 4.95 -1.94
C GLY A 13 -1.66 4.15 -2.71
N LEU A 14 -0.39 4.41 -2.43
CA LEU A 14 0.74 3.70 -3.01
C LEU A 14 1.96 3.82 -2.10
N ALA A 15 2.55 2.69 -1.74
CA ALA A 15 3.80 2.63 -1.01
C ALA A 15 4.99 2.39 -1.95
N ALA A 16 6.15 2.97 -1.64
CA ALA A 16 7.34 2.87 -2.50
C ALA A 16 7.77 1.42 -2.79
N PRO A 17 7.70 0.45 -1.87
CA PRO A 17 8.03 -0.94 -2.15
C PRO A 17 7.20 -1.58 -3.28
N GLN A 18 5.95 -1.15 -3.48
CA GLN A 18 5.08 -1.67 -4.55
C GLN A 18 5.60 -1.36 -5.97
N ILE A 19 6.46 -0.36 -6.10
CA ILE A 19 7.09 0.04 -7.36
C ILE A 19 8.62 -0.14 -7.33
N GLY A 20 9.12 -0.98 -6.42
CA GLY A 20 10.54 -1.31 -6.31
C GLY A 20 11.39 -0.25 -5.61
N GLY A 21 10.78 0.72 -4.93
CA GLY A 21 11.49 1.69 -4.09
C GLY A 21 11.88 1.09 -2.74
N ASP A 22 13.03 1.50 -2.23
CA ASP A 22 13.59 1.05 -0.94
C ASP A 22 13.34 2.05 0.22
N MET A 23 12.66 3.14 -0.08
CA MET A 23 12.33 4.17 0.92
C MET A 23 11.06 3.85 1.69
N ALA A 24 11.03 4.18 2.97
CA ALA A 24 9.82 4.18 3.79
C ALA A 24 8.94 5.40 3.43
N LEU A 25 8.30 5.35 2.28
CA LEU A 25 7.53 6.44 1.69
C LEU A 25 6.19 5.92 1.17
N THR A 26 5.11 6.61 1.51
CA THR A 26 3.79 6.37 0.93
C THR A 26 3.11 7.66 0.51
N VAL A 27 2.29 7.58 -0.53
CA VAL A 27 1.43 8.67 -0.99
C VAL A 27 -0.03 8.26 -0.93
N ILE A 28 -0.90 9.20 -0.59
CA ILE A 28 -2.34 8.99 -0.43
C ILE A 28 -3.08 10.14 -1.08
N ASP A 29 -4.06 9.84 -1.92
CA ASP A 29 -4.95 10.83 -2.52
C ASP A 29 -6.36 10.26 -2.71
N ILE A 30 -7.29 10.64 -1.84
CA ILE A 30 -8.70 10.24 -1.91
C ILE A 30 -9.55 11.25 -2.69
N SER A 31 -8.94 12.25 -3.32
CA SER A 31 -9.66 13.34 -4.01
C SER A 31 -10.56 12.89 -5.16
N ARG A 32 -10.34 11.69 -5.66
CA ARG A 32 -11.12 11.07 -6.76
C ARG A 32 -12.18 10.08 -6.29
N THR A 33 -12.35 9.92 -4.98
CA THR A 33 -13.34 9.02 -4.39
C THR A 33 -14.62 9.75 -3.99
N GLU A 34 -15.71 9.01 -3.80
CA GLU A 34 -16.94 9.58 -3.24
C GLU A 34 -16.74 10.05 -1.78
N GLU A 35 -15.77 9.50 -1.07
CA GLU A 35 -15.43 9.91 0.30
C GLU A 35 -14.89 11.35 0.37
N LYS A 36 -14.31 11.89 -0.73
CA LYS A 36 -13.91 13.30 -0.81
C LYS A 36 -15.04 14.25 -0.47
N LYS A 37 -16.27 13.92 -0.85
CA LYS A 37 -17.44 14.78 -0.56
C LYS A 37 -17.66 14.94 0.95
N LYS A 38 -17.21 13.97 1.74
CA LYS A 38 -17.33 13.93 3.20
C LYS A 38 -16.07 14.41 3.92
N ILE A 39 -14.92 14.22 3.31
CA ILE A 39 -13.61 14.45 3.92
C ILE A 39 -12.82 15.43 3.06
N LYS A 40 -12.64 16.66 3.56
CA LYS A 40 -11.74 17.63 2.93
C LYS A 40 -10.32 17.32 3.38
N THR A 41 -9.56 16.64 2.54
CA THR A 41 -8.14 16.39 2.78
C THR A 41 -7.35 16.61 1.50
N GLU A 42 -6.17 17.20 1.66
CA GLU A 42 -5.20 17.32 0.59
C GLU A 42 -4.45 15.99 0.41
N PRO A 43 -3.88 15.74 -0.77
CA PRO A 43 -3.00 14.60 -0.96
C PRO A 43 -1.87 14.58 0.06
N LEU A 44 -1.59 13.42 0.64
CA LEU A 44 -0.57 13.23 1.67
C LEU A 44 0.66 12.53 1.10
N THR A 45 1.83 13.00 1.52
CA THR A 45 3.11 12.28 1.37
C THR A 45 3.64 12.02 2.76
N LEU A 46 3.80 10.76 3.12
CA LEU A 46 4.27 10.35 4.43
C LEU A 46 5.64 9.66 4.28
N ILE A 47 6.70 10.29 4.79
CA ILE A 47 8.05 9.74 4.82
C ILE A 47 8.32 9.23 6.23
N ASN A 48 8.84 8.02 6.35
CA ASN A 48 9.11 7.34 7.62
C ASN A 48 7.91 7.37 8.58
N PRO A 49 6.68 7.04 8.12
CA PRO A 49 5.50 7.11 8.95
C PRO A 49 5.53 6.05 10.06
N VAL A 50 5.14 6.46 11.26
CA VAL A 50 4.99 5.58 12.43
C VAL A 50 3.65 5.86 13.10
N ILE A 51 2.81 4.85 13.25
CA ILE A 51 1.58 4.94 14.05
C ILE A 51 2.00 4.93 15.52
N LYS A 52 1.73 6.04 16.23
CA LYS A 52 2.12 6.24 17.64
C LYS A 52 1.02 5.86 18.58
N ASP A 53 -0.23 6.03 18.17
CA ASP A 53 -1.41 5.73 18.97
C ASP A 53 -2.61 5.47 18.05
N PHE A 54 -3.63 4.80 18.58
CA PHE A 54 -4.86 4.48 17.84
C PHE A 54 -6.02 4.21 18.77
N HIS A 55 -7.25 4.36 18.26
CA HIS A 55 -8.46 3.96 18.98
C HIS A 55 -9.64 3.67 18.06
N GLY A 56 -10.68 3.06 18.65
CA GLY A 56 -11.84 2.58 17.91
C GLY A 56 -11.53 1.39 17.02
N GLU A 57 -12.56 0.84 16.42
CA GLU A 57 -12.47 -0.25 15.44
C GLU A 57 -13.55 -0.08 14.39
N ILE A 58 -13.21 -0.35 13.13
CA ILE A 58 -14.14 -0.37 12.03
C ILE A 58 -13.74 -1.46 11.02
N THR A 59 -14.72 -2.23 10.55
CA THR A 59 -14.53 -3.22 9.50
C THR A 59 -14.94 -2.62 8.16
N LEU A 60 -14.02 -2.61 7.19
CA LEU A 60 -14.25 -2.16 5.83
C LEU A 60 -13.66 -3.16 4.83
N GLU A 61 -14.26 -3.25 3.65
CA GLU A 61 -13.70 -4.01 2.55
C GLU A 61 -12.42 -3.34 2.05
N GLU A 62 -11.36 -4.12 1.90
CA GLU A 62 -10.08 -3.70 1.32
C GLU A 62 -9.76 -4.48 0.04
N GLY A 63 -9.00 -3.84 -0.82
CA GLY A 63 -8.33 -4.41 -1.97
C GLY A 63 -6.97 -3.76 -2.14
N CYS A 64 -6.12 -4.32 -2.98
CA CYS A 64 -4.77 -3.81 -3.19
C CYS A 64 -4.36 -3.92 -4.66
N LEU A 65 -3.70 -2.89 -5.19
CA LEU A 65 -3.13 -2.91 -6.54
C LEU A 65 -2.11 -4.05 -6.73
N SER A 66 -1.43 -4.45 -5.65
CA SER A 66 -0.49 -5.58 -5.67
C SER A 66 -1.16 -6.95 -5.61
N ILE A 67 -2.46 -7.00 -5.33
CA ILE A 67 -3.28 -8.23 -5.27
C ILE A 67 -4.56 -7.99 -6.09
N PRO A 68 -4.45 -7.97 -7.44
CA PRO A 68 -5.55 -7.59 -8.31
C PRO A 68 -6.80 -8.42 -8.10
N TYR A 69 -7.97 -7.75 -8.11
CA TYR A 69 -9.33 -8.35 -8.06
C TYR A 69 -9.67 -9.11 -6.77
N VAL A 70 -8.76 -9.21 -5.82
CA VAL A 70 -9.01 -9.82 -4.50
C VAL A 70 -9.48 -8.74 -3.54
N ARG A 71 -10.54 -9.05 -2.80
CA ARG A 71 -11.14 -8.20 -1.78
C ARG A 71 -11.39 -8.98 -0.51
N GLY A 72 -11.42 -8.29 0.63
CA GLY A 72 -11.73 -8.90 1.93
C GLY A 72 -12.06 -7.85 2.97
N ASP A 73 -12.85 -8.25 3.95
CA ASP A 73 -13.24 -7.40 5.07
C ASP A 73 -12.14 -7.40 6.12
N VAL A 74 -11.60 -6.21 6.41
CA VAL A 74 -10.51 -6.02 7.37
C VAL A 74 -10.98 -5.11 8.50
N THR A 75 -10.79 -5.55 9.74
CA THR A 75 -11.00 -4.72 10.92
C THR A 75 -9.72 -3.99 11.28
N ARG A 76 -9.81 -2.67 11.39
CA ARG A 76 -8.68 -1.80 11.77
C ARG A 76 -9.12 -0.71 12.74
N PRO A 77 -8.19 -0.08 13.46
CA PRO A 77 -8.46 1.15 14.18
C PRO A 77 -9.18 2.18 13.31
N GLU A 78 -10.23 2.80 13.85
CA GLU A 78 -10.98 3.86 13.18
C GLU A 78 -10.18 5.16 13.12
N THR A 79 -9.41 5.44 14.18
CA THR A 79 -8.56 6.62 14.30
C THR A 79 -7.13 6.20 14.59
N ILE A 80 -6.18 6.85 13.93
CA ILE A 80 -4.75 6.67 14.16
C ILE A 80 -4.05 8.02 14.32
N TYR A 81 -2.95 8.03 15.08
CA TYR A 81 -2.05 9.15 15.24
C TYR A 81 -0.69 8.79 14.63
N VAL A 82 -0.29 9.53 13.61
CA VAL A 82 0.90 9.21 12.80
C VAL A 82 1.95 10.29 12.96
N GLU A 83 3.15 9.90 13.37
CA GLU A 83 4.36 10.70 13.22
C GLU A 83 4.97 10.41 11.86
N TYR A 84 5.34 11.44 11.09
CA TYR A 84 5.96 11.29 9.78
C TYR A 84 6.84 12.50 9.46
N GLN A 85 7.58 12.42 8.37
CA GLN A 85 8.32 13.55 7.80
C GLN A 85 7.69 13.99 6.48
N ASP A 86 7.70 15.29 6.21
CA ASP A 86 7.34 15.86 4.92
C ASP A 86 8.50 15.79 3.91
N LEU A 87 8.31 16.40 2.73
CA LEU A 87 9.35 16.43 1.68
C LEU A 87 10.59 17.25 2.05
N ASP A 88 10.48 18.14 3.03
CA ASP A 88 11.60 18.92 3.58
C ASP A 88 12.22 18.21 4.80
N LEU A 89 11.80 16.99 5.11
CA LEU A 89 12.20 16.15 6.24
C LEU A 89 11.84 16.74 7.62
N ASN A 90 10.93 17.69 7.67
CA ASN A 90 10.39 18.19 8.93
C ASN A 90 9.44 17.15 9.54
N LYS A 91 9.52 16.99 10.85
CA LYS A 91 8.62 16.08 11.59
C LYS A 91 7.26 16.69 11.79
N HIS A 92 6.25 15.88 11.56
CA HIS A 92 4.84 16.20 11.76
C HIS A 92 4.15 15.11 12.57
N TYR A 93 3.04 15.48 13.18
CA TYR A 93 2.15 14.59 13.90
C TYR A 93 0.72 14.88 13.45
N ILE A 94 0.01 13.88 12.94
CA ILE A 94 -1.34 14.04 12.38
C ILE A 94 -2.29 12.99 12.93
N GLU A 95 -3.52 13.42 13.22
CA GLU A 95 -4.65 12.53 13.48
C GLU A 95 -5.38 12.25 12.17
N LEU A 96 -5.57 10.98 11.85
CA LEU A 96 -6.34 10.50 10.71
C LEU A 96 -7.52 9.67 11.20
N LYS A 97 -8.72 9.86 10.59
CA LYS A 97 -9.97 9.19 11.01
C LYS A 97 -10.69 8.55 9.84
N GLY A 98 -11.38 7.44 10.10
CA GLY A 98 -12.26 6.78 9.13
C GLY A 98 -11.52 6.34 7.88
N PHE A 99 -12.03 6.70 6.71
CA PHE A 99 -11.52 6.19 5.44
C PHE A 99 -10.05 6.59 5.16
N ILE A 100 -9.64 7.82 5.47
CA ILE A 100 -8.24 8.24 5.28
C ILE A 100 -7.28 7.49 6.22
N ALA A 101 -7.73 7.22 7.46
CA ALA A 101 -6.97 6.38 8.39
C ALA A 101 -6.84 4.95 7.89
N ARG A 102 -7.89 4.41 7.25
CA ARG A 102 -7.90 3.10 6.60
C ARG A 102 -6.83 3.01 5.51
N VAL A 103 -6.81 3.98 4.60
CA VAL A 103 -5.84 4.04 3.51
C VAL A 103 -4.42 4.17 4.06
N ALA A 104 -4.20 5.06 5.03
CA ALA A 104 -2.89 5.26 5.64
C ALA A 104 -2.36 3.98 6.31
N GLN A 105 -3.19 3.24 7.04
CA GLN A 105 -2.81 1.97 7.66
C GLN A 105 -2.44 0.91 6.62
N HIS A 106 -3.19 0.81 5.54
CA HIS A 106 -2.92 -0.11 4.43
C HIS A 106 -1.55 0.18 3.80
N GLU A 107 -1.25 1.46 3.53
CA GLU A 107 0.02 1.86 2.92
C GLU A 107 1.21 1.73 3.88
N ILE A 108 1.02 2.01 5.17
CA ILE A 108 2.05 1.81 6.20
C ILE A 108 2.35 0.30 6.38
N ASP A 109 1.34 -0.55 6.27
CA ASP A 109 1.53 -2.00 6.29
C ASP A 109 2.48 -2.46 5.17
N HIS A 110 2.33 -1.93 3.95
CA HIS A 110 3.25 -2.23 2.85
C HIS A 110 4.71 -1.91 3.18
N LEU A 111 4.97 -0.82 3.91
CA LEU A 111 6.32 -0.46 4.36
C LEU A 111 6.90 -1.47 5.35
N ASN A 112 6.03 -2.21 6.05
CA ASN A 112 6.40 -3.25 7.02
C ASN A 112 6.30 -4.68 6.44
N GLY A 113 6.06 -4.82 5.14
CA GLY A 113 5.92 -6.12 4.48
C GLY A 113 4.61 -6.85 4.80
N ILE A 114 3.58 -6.13 5.24
CA ILE A 114 2.26 -6.66 5.58
C ILE A 114 1.29 -6.35 4.44
N LEU A 115 0.47 -7.33 4.07
CA LEU A 115 -0.59 -7.20 3.08
C LEU A 115 -1.96 -7.26 3.77
N PHE A 116 -3.00 -6.66 3.16
CA PHE A 116 -4.33 -6.69 3.77
C PHE A 116 -4.85 -8.12 4.00
N ILE A 117 -4.46 -9.07 3.15
CA ILE A 117 -4.81 -10.49 3.30
C ILE A 117 -4.21 -11.12 4.56
N ASP A 118 -3.16 -10.55 5.14
CA ASP A 118 -2.56 -11.03 6.39
C ASP A 118 -3.49 -10.82 7.59
N HIS A 119 -4.37 -9.82 7.51
CA HIS A 119 -5.39 -9.52 8.51
C HIS A 119 -6.62 -10.43 8.43
N LEU A 120 -6.81 -11.17 7.33
CA LEU A 120 -7.93 -12.06 7.14
C LEU A 120 -7.79 -13.33 7.99
N ASN A 121 -8.92 -13.90 8.43
CA ASN A 121 -8.92 -15.16 9.14
C ASN A 121 -8.60 -16.36 8.21
N LYS A 122 -8.46 -17.55 8.79
CA LYS A 122 -8.07 -18.76 8.05
C LYS A 122 -9.09 -19.19 7.01
N ASP A 123 -10.38 -19.01 7.28
CA ASP A 123 -11.46 -19.43 6.40
C ASP A 123 -11.55 -18.49 5.19
N GLU A 124 -11.46 -17.18 5.42
CA GLU A 124 -11.39 -16.17 4.37
C GLU A 124 -10.17 -16.40 3.46
N LYS A 125 -8.99 -16.63 4.04
CA LYS A 125 -7.77 -16.96 3.27
C LYS A 125 -7.94 -18.22 2.43
N LYS A 126 -8.66 -19.23 2.94
CA LYS A 126 -8.92 -20.48 2.23
C LYS A 126 -9.84 -20.26 1.03
N ILE A 127 -10.86 -19.41 1.18
CA ILE A 127 -11.78 -19.05 0.07
C ILE A 127 -11.02 -18.31 -1.03
N LEU A 128 -10.12 -17.39 -0.68
CA LEU A 128 -9.36 -16.58 -1.63
C LEU A 128 -8.14 -17.30 -2.23
N LYS A 129 -7.81 -18.50 -1.73
CA LYS A 129 -6.60 -19.22 -2.15
C LYS A 129 -6.49 -19.47 -3.66
N PRO A 130 -7.55 -19.84 -4.40
CA PRO A 130 -7.46 -20.07 -5.85
C PRO A 130 -7.01 -18.81 -6.60
N GLU A 131 -7.58 -17.65 -6.29
CA GLU A 131 -7.22 -16.36 -6.91
C GLU A 131 -5.80 -15.94 -6.54
N LEU A 132 -5.43 -16.10 -5.27
CA LEU A 132 -4.07 -15.79 -4.81
C LEU A 132 -3.01 -16.69 -5.48
N ASP A 133 -3.33 -17.94 -5.75
CA ASP A 133 -2.43 -18.87 -6.45
C ASP A 133 -2.25 -18.46 -7.93
N LEU A 134 -3.30 -17.94 -8.61
CA LEU A 134 -3.19 -17.39 -9.97
C LEU A 134 -2.30 -16.14 -9.99
N ILE A 135 -2.47 -15.22 -9.04
CA ILE A 135 -1.63 -14.03 -8.90
C ILE A 135 -0.16 -14.41 -8.71
N LYS A 136 0.14 -15.37 -7.82
CA LYS A 136 1.50 -15.85 -7.56
C LYS A 136 2.17 -16.48 -8.78
N LYS A 137 1.39 -17.05 -9.69
CA LYS A 137 1.87 -17.62 -10.94
C LYS A 137 2.03 -16.60 -12.06
N GLY A 138 1.52 -15.38 -11.87
CA GLY A 138 1.45 -14.37 -12.91
C GLY A 138 0.41 -14.68 -13.98
N GLU A 139 -0.58 -15.51 -13.67
CA GLU A 139 -1.67 -15.94 -14.56
C GLU A 139 -2.89 -15.01 -14.40
N ILE A 140 -2.66 -13.70 -14.34
CA ILE A 140 -3.69 -12.68 -14.18
C ILE A 140 -3.40 -11.50 -15.09
N GLU A 141 -4.44 -10.99 -15.75
CA GLU A 141 -4.37 -9.78 -16.57
C GLU A 141 -4.91 -8.59 -15.76
N THR A 142 -4.28 -7.42 -15.93
CA THR A 142 -4.69 -6.19 -15.26
C THR A 142 -4.68 -5.02 -16.24
N ASP A 143 -5.46 -3.99 -15.95
CA ASP A 143 -5.51 -2.74 -16.72
C ASP A 143 -4.29 -1.82 -16.44
N TYR A 144 -3.38 -2.25 -15.58
CA TYR A 144 -2.15 -1.55 -15.21
C TYR A 144 -0.96 -2.51 -15.24
N LEU A 145 0.24 -1.93 -15.30
CA LEU A 145 1.48 -2.72 -15.38
C LEU A 145 1.79 -3.40 -14.04
N LEU A 146 2.03 -4.70 -14.09
CA LEU A 146 2.61 -5.48 -13.00
C LEU A 146 4.10 -5.72 -13.26
N ALA A 147 4.88 -5.87 -12.20
CA ALA A 147 6.26 -6.32 -12.32
C ALA A 147 6.30 -7.75 -12.85
N GLU A 148 7.23 -8.03 -13.76
CA GLU A 148 7.45 -9.39 -14.24
C GLU A 148 7.96 -10.29 -13.08
N LEU A 149 7.38 -11.47 -12.96
CA LEU A 149 7.90 -12.46 -12.01
C LEU A 149 9.31 -12.90 -12.43
N PRO A 150 10.24 -13.06 -11.48
CA PRO A 150 11.56 -13.56 -11.81
C PRO A 150 11.43 -14.95 -12.44
N LYS A 151 11.99 -15.12 -13.65
CA LYS A 151 12.01 -16.42 -14.35
C LYS A 151 12.73 -17.42 -13.45
N LYS A 152 12.07 -18.54 -13.10
CA LYS A 152 12.70 -19.65 -12.37
C LYS A 152 13.98 -20.07 -13.14
N GLY A 153 15.16 -19.80 -12.55
CA GLY A 153 16.41 -20.39 -13.05
C GLY A 153 17.51 -19.46 -13.57
N LYS A 154 17.59 -18.20 -13.12
CA LYS A 154 18.87 -17.46 -13.23
C LYS A 154 19.13 -16.72 -11.93
N HIS A 155 20.14 -17.17 -11.17
CA HIS A 155 20.77 -16.36 -10.15
C HIS A 155 21.18 -15.03 -10.79
N ALA A 156 20.63 -13.93 -10.34
CA ALA A 156 21.12 -12.61 -10.72
C ALA A 156 22.54 -12.50 -10.17
N SER A 157 23.52 -12.60 -11.05
CA SER A 157 24.88 -12.21 -10.74
C SER A 157 24.87 -10.70 -10.55
N VAL A 158 25.14 -10.27 -9.32
CA VAL A 158 25.42 -8.87 -8.99
C VAL A 158 26.67 -8.48 -9.79
N SER A 159 26.49 -7.76 -10.90
CA SER A 159 27.61 -7.17 -11.63
C SER A 159 28.19 -6.04 -10.77
N GLN A 160 29.39 -6.29 -10.28
CA GLN A 160 30.22 -5.30 -9.60
C GLN A 160 30.40 -4.08 -10.50
N VAL A 161 29.96 -2.93 -10.03
CA VAL A 161 30.29 -1.65 -10.63
C VAL A 161 31.78 -1.42 -10.41
N LYS A 162 32.57 -1.55 -11.46
CA LYS A 162 33.99 -1.16 -11.45
C LYS A 162 34.08 0.36 -11.37
N HIS A 163 34.53 0.87 -10.24
CA HIS A 163 35.03 2.23 -10.12
C HIS A 163 36.28 2.37 -10.99
N HIS A 164 36.21 3.19 -12.03
CA HIS A 164 37.42 3.70 -12.71
C HIS A 164 37.78 5.01 -12.02
N ARG A 165 39.04 5.09 -11.63
CA ARG A 165 39.73 6.27 -11.06
C ARG A 165 39.86 7.39 -12.09
#